data_5acbb25f2893ad669e445676efc2fcd7
#
_entry.id   5acbb25f2893ad669e445676efc2fcd7
#
_cell.length_a   1.000
_cell.length_b   1.000
_cell.length_c   1.000
_cell.angle_alpha   90.00
_cell.angle_beta   90.00
_cell.angle_gamma   90.00
#
_symmetry.space_group_name_H-M   'P 1'
#
loop_
_entity.id
_entity.type
_entity.pdbx_description
1 polymer ?
#
loop_
_entity_poly.entity_id
_entity_poly.type
_entity_poly.pdbx_seq_one_letter_code
_entity_poly.pdbx_strand_id
1 'polypeptide(L)'
;MCIRDRYYKTQIAKNVIPVAGNMTENGYTDEEMKFSNESKKILNIPNLIVEPSNARVGVETGHGIFCSATFEEDVDVDKAIESINLFEGVEYWANDYPTPIDAEGNRNIFVSRMRSGLSSNKILNFWAVGDNLLKGAALNAVQIASYIQKNDIYSR
;
A
#
# COMPACT_ATOMS: atom_id res chain seq x y z
N MET A 1 23.68 -22.16 -6.61
CA MET A 1 22.63 -23.04 -6.07
C MET A 1 21.31 -22.32 -6.18
N CYS A 2 20.39 -22.79 -6.99
CA CYS A 2 19.12 -22.12 -7.20
C CYS A 2 18.24 -22.31 -5.97
N ILE A 3 17.85 -21.22 -5.29
CA ILE A 3 16.93 -21.23 -4.13
C ILE A 3 15.49 -21.58 -4.56
N ARG A 4 15.32 -21.87 -5.82
CA ARG A 4 14.09 -22.08 -6.57
C ARG A 4 13.07 -22.98 -5.88
N ASP A 5 13.53 -24.03 -5.23
CA ASP A 5 12.66 -25.13 -4.79
C ASP A 5 12.24 -25.04 -3.31
N ARG A 6 12.70 -24.00 -2.57
CA ARG A 6 12.43 -23.88 -1.13
C ARG A 6 11.25 -23.00 -0.76
N TYR A 7 11.01 -21.92 -1.52
CA TYR A 7 10.02 -20.88 -1.18
C TYR A 7 9.03 -20.59 -2.30
N TYR A 8 9.46 -20.63 -3.55
CA TYR A 8 8.61 -20.32 -4.70
C TYR A 8 8.60 -21.49 -5.68
N LYS A 9 7.44 -21.76 -6.26
CA LYS A 9 7.28 -22.77 -7.33
C LYS A 9 8.08 -22.44 -8.59
N THR A 10 8.46 -21.17 -8.76
CA THR A 10 9.20 -20.68 -9.91
C THR A 10 10.27 -19.68 -9.49
N GLN A 11 11.24 -19.44 -10.37
CA GLN A 11 12.30 -18.48 -10.15
C GLN A 11 11.73 -17.06 -10.03
N ILE A 12 12.11 -16.33 -8.95
CA ILE A 12 11.72 -14.92 -8.74
C ILE A 12 12.69 -13.94 -9.42
N ALA A 13 13.98 -14.26 -9.47
CA ALA A 13 14.97 -13.40 -10.10
C ALA A 13 14.66 -13.20 -11.60
N LYS A 14 14.60 -11.93 -12.04
CA LYS A 14 14.21 -11.54 -13.41
C LYS A 14 12.83 -12.04 -13.83
N ASN A 15 11.90 -12.15 -12.89
CA ASN A 15 10.56 -12.66 -13.13
C ASN A 15 9.53 -11.88 -12.30
N VAL A 16 8.26 -11.98 -12.71
CA VAL A 16 7.09 -11.52 -11.95
C VAL A 16 6.22 -12.74 -11.70
N ILE A 17 5.90 -13.00 -10.43
CA ILE A 17 5.04 -14.12 -10.05
C ILE A 17 3.66 -13.52 -9.71
N PRO A 18 2.58 -13.82 -10.47
CA PRO A 18 1.27 -13.22 -10.28
C PRO A 18 0.49 -13.89 -9.12
N VAL A 19 1.17 -14.21 -8.04
CA VAL A 19 0.61 -14.82 -6.83
C VAL A 19 1.41 -14.35 -5.63
N ALA A 20 0.74 -13.82 -4.61
CA ALA A 20 1.29 -13.59 -3.30
C ALA A 20 0.35 -14.20 -2.25
N GLY A 21 0.87 -15.10 -1.41
CA GLY A 21 0.08 -15.89 -0.47
C GLY A 21 -0.40 -17.22 -1.05
N ASN A 22 -1.46 -17.78 -0.47
CA ASN A 22 -2.06 -19.05 -0.85
C ASN A 22 -3.35 -18.81 -1.63
N MET A 23 -3.59 -19.61 -2.67
CA MET A 23 -4.84 -19.56 -3.43
C MET A 23 -6.01 -20.01 -2.55
N THR A 24 -7.11 -19.29 -2.62
CA THR A 24 -8.40 -19.63 -2.00
C THR A 24 -9.36 -20.21 -3.06
N GLU A 25 -10.49 -20.77 -2.62
CA GLU A 25 -11.46 -21.43 -3.49
C GLU A 25 -12.12 -20.48 -4.51
N ASN A 26 -12.17 -19.19 -4.22
CA ASN A 26 -12.77 -18.18 -5.09
C ASN A 26 -11.81 -17.61 -6.15
N GLY A 27 -10.57 -18.16 -6.24
CA GLY A 27 -9.57 -17.74 -7.22
C GLY A 27 -8.71 -16.55 -6.79
N TYR A 28 -8.98 -15.94 -5.64
CA TYR A 28 -8.10 -14.94 -5.03
C TYR A 28 -7.06 -15.61 -4.13
N THR A 29 -6.03 -14.86 -3.74
CA THR A 29 -5.11 -15.28 -2.68
C THR A 29 -5.62 -14.82 -1.31
N ASP A 30 -5.12 -15.45 -0.25
CA ASP A 30 -5.39 -15.02 1.13
C ASP A 30 -4.89 -13.58 1.40
N GLU A 31 -3.79 -13.16 0.80
CA GLU A 31 -3.30 -11.78 0.89
C GLU A 31 -4.22 -10.78 0.15
N GLU A 32 -4.76 -11.13 -0.99
CA GLU A 32 -5.76 -10.31 -1.69
C GLU A 32 -7.05 -10.18 -0.88
N MET A 33 -7.56 -11.28 -0.33
CA MET A 33 -8.72 -11.28 0.56
C MET A 33 -8.49 -10.45 1.82
N LYS A 34 -7.30 -10.56 2.41
CA LYS A 34 -6.89 -9.76 3.55
C LYS A 34 -6.87 -8.27 3.22
N PHE A 35 -6.26 -7.89 2.08
CA PHE A 35 -6.23 -6.50 1.64
C PHE A 35 -7.65 -5.92 1.50
N SER A 36 -8.57 -6.64 0.88
CA SER A 36 -9.98 -6.22 0.74
C SER A 36 -10.66 -6.03 2.11
N ASN A 37 -10.50 -6.99 3.01
CA ASN A 37 -11.15 -6.98 4.33
C ASN A 37 -10.57 -5.90 5.25
N GLU A 38 -9.25 -5.75 5.27
CA GLU A 38 -8.57 -4.77 6.10
C GLU A 38 -8.82 -3.34 5.63
N SER A 39 -8.86 -3.09 4.32
CA SER A 39 -9.21 -1.76 3.78
C SER A 39 -10.58 -1.30 4.26
N LYS A 40 -11.59 -2.16 4.21
CA LYS A 40 -12.95 -1.87 4.73
C LYS A 40 -12.93 -1.53 6.22
N LYS A 41 -12.17 -2.29 6.99
CA LYS A 41 -12.08 -2.11 8.45
C LYS A 41 -11.32 -0.83 8.81
N ILE A 42 -10.15 -0.59 8.20
CA ILE A 42 -9.29 0.56 8.51
C ILE A 42 -9.98 1.87 8.12
N LEU A 43 -10.60 1.92 6.95
CA LEU A 43 -11.33 3.09 6.47
C LEU A 43 -12.70 3.26 7.12
N ASN A 44 -13.18 2.25 7.87
CA ASN A 44 -14.51 2.20 8.46
C ASN A 44 -15.63 2.37 7.41
N ILE A 45 -15.44 1.75 6.24
CA ILE A 45 -16.39 1.74 5.12
C ILE A 45 -16.76 0.28 4.81
N PRO A 46 -17.77 -0.29 5.48
CA PRO A 46 -18.11 -1.73 5.33
C PRO A 46 -18.47 -2.14 3.90
N ASN A 47 -19.07 -1.23 3.14
CA ASN A 47 -19.50 -1.48 1.77
C ASN A 47 -18.48 -1.05 0.70
N LEU A 48 -17.24 -0.74 1.09
CA LEU A 48 -16.18 -0.40 0.13
C LEU A 48 -15.96 -1.57 -0.83
N ILE A 49 -15.97 -1.29 -2.12
CA ILE A 49 -15.59 -2.26 -3.15
C ILE A 49 -14.08 -2.20 -3.31
N VAL A 50 -13.41 -3.34 -3.13
CA VAL A 50 -11.96 -3.46 -3.25
C VAL A 50 -11.63 -4.70 -4.06
N GLU A 51 -10.97 -4.50 -5.19
CA GLU A 51 -10.58 -5.55 -6.15
C GLU A 51 -9.05 -5.60 -6.28
N PRO A 52 -8.35 -6.26 -5.35
CA PRO A 52 -6.90 -6.31 -5.36
C PRO A 52 -6.38 -7.39 -6.31
N SER A 53 -5.19 -7.14 -6.83
CA SER A 53 -4.41 -8.15 -7.53
C SER A 53 -2.95 -8.02 -7.12
N ASN A 54 -2.36 -9.12 -6.71
CA ASN A 54 -1.02 -9.14 -6.15
C ASN A 54 -0.02 -9.85 -7.06
N ALA A 55 1.18 -9.31 -7.13
CA ALA A 55 2.31 -9.96 -7.78
C ALA A 55 3.57 -9.83 -6.93
N ARG A 56 4.40 -10.85 -6.93
CA ARG A 56 5.75 -10.78 -6.35
C ARG A 56 6.76 -10.41 -7.41
N VAL A 57 7.63 -9.50 -7.06
CA VAL A 57 8.77 -9.05 -7.87
C VAL A 57 10.05 -9.24 -7.05
N GLY A 58 11.19 -9.33 -7.73
CA GLY A 58 12.48 -9.56 -7.10
C GLY A 58 13.07 -8.30 -6.48
N VAL A 59 12.39 -7.71 -5.48
CA VAL A 59 12.91 -6.64 -4.62
C VAL A 59 13.26 -7.21 -3.25
N GLU A 60 14.24 -6.63 -2.57
CA GLU A 60 14.67 -7.10 -1.25
C GLU A 60 13.72 -6.63 -0.17
N THR A 61 13.35 -5.36 -0.20
CA THR A 61 12.50 -4.71 0.80
C THR A 61 11.48 -3.80 0.10
N GLY A 62 10.32 -3.62 0.72
CA GLY A 62 9.33 -2.66 0.28
C GLY A 62 8.13 -3.27 -0.45
N HIS A 63 7.01 -2.58 -0.30
CA HIS A 63 5.78 -2.83 -1.05
C HIS A 63 5.42 -1.61 -1.87
N GLY A 64 5.03 -1.84 -3.11
CA GLY A 64 4.50 -0.82 -3.99
C GLY A 64 3.07 -1.14 -4.41
N ILE A 65 2.23 -0.12 -4.49
CA ILE A 65 0.81 -0.25 -4.82
C ILE A 65 0.45 0.78 -5.88
N PHE A 66 -0.07 0.33 -7.01
CA PHE A 66 -0.88 1.19 -7.87
C PHE A 66 -2.32 1.17 -7.37
N CYS A 67 -2.86 2.33 -7.05
CA CYS A 67 -4.23 2.48 -6.59
C CYS A 67 -5.04 3.29 -7.59
N SER A 68 -6.27 2.83 -7.82
CA SER A 68 -7.31 3.57 -8.53
C SER A 68 -8.50 3.67 -7.58
N ALA A 69 -8.72 4.83 -7.00
CA ALA A 69 -9.81 5.09 -6.05
C ALA A 69 -10.94 5.84 -6.73
N THR A 70 -12.17 5.33 -6.62
CA THR A 70 -13.37 5.98 -7.17
C THR A 70 -14.15 6.64 -6.03
N PHE A 71 -14.50 7.91 -6.22
CA PHE A 71 -15.25 8.74 -5.28
C PHE A 71 -16.67 9.03 -5.79
N GLU A 72 -17.53 9.47 -4.91
CA GLU A 72 -18.89 9.88 -5.28
C GLU A 72 -18.90 11.21 -6.05
N GLU A 73 -17.98 12.11 -5.75
CA GLU A 73 -17.81 13.42 -6.36
C GLU A 73 -16.50 13.52 -7.16
N ASP A 74 -16.40 14.56 -7.98
CA ASP A 74 -15.17 14.86 -8.72
C ASP A 74 -14.03 15.20 -7.75
N VAL A 75 -12.85 14.64 -8.02
CA VAL A 75 -11.67 14.81 -7.19
C VAL A 75 -10.78 15.92 -7.75
N ASP A 76 -10.49 16.89 -6.91
CA ASP A 76 -9.49 17.92 -7.13
C ASP A 76 -8.10 17.31 -6.76
N VAL A 77 -7.28 17.06 -7.76
CA VAL A 77 -5.96 16.41 -7.58
C VAL A 77 -5.02 17.26 -6.72
N ASP A 78 -5.05 18.57 -6.89
CA ASP A 78 -4.16 19.47 -6.14
C ASP A 78 -4.53 19.48 -4.65
N LYS A 79 -5.82 19.52 -4.32
CA LYS A 79 -6.28 19.36 -2.94
C LYS A 79 -5.96 17.99 -2.35
N ALA A 80 -6.01 16.93 -3.16
CA ALA A 80 -5.62 15.60 -2.71
C ALA A 80 -4.12 15.55 -2.37
N ILE A 81 -3.27 16.18 -3.17
CA ILE A 81 -1.82 16.32 -2.91
C ILE A 81 -1.58 17.14 -1.63
N GLU A 82 -2.25 18.27 -1.49
CA GLU A 82 -2.16 19.09 -0.27
C GLU A 82 -2.54 18.27 0.97
N SER A 83 -3.64 17.51 0.90
CA SER A 83 -4.10 16.67 2.00
C SER A 83 -3.09 15.60 2.40
N ILE A 84 -2.45 14.95 1.42
CA ILE A 84 -1.40 13.94 1.68
C ILE A 84 -0.19 14.57 2.37
N ASN A 85 0.25 15.73 1.94
CA ASN A 85 1.39 16.44 2.53
C ASN A 85 1.17 16.89 3.98
N LEU A 86 -0.09 16.93 4.44
CA LEU A 86 -0.40 17.21 5.85
C LEU A 86 -0.28 15.98 6.75
N PHE A 87 -0.20 14.78 6.19
CA PHE A 87 -0.09 13.54 6.96
C PHE A 87 1.36 13.25 7.37
N GLU A 88 1.60 13.14 8.67
CA GLU A 88 2.88 12.70 9.21
C GLU A 88 3.23 11.28 8.73
N GLY A 89 4.43 11.13 8.17
CA GLY A 89 4.91 9.85 7.66
C GLY A 89 4.44 9.51 6.24
N VAL A 90 3.89 10.49 5.53
CA VAL A 90 3.62 10.41 4.09
C VAL A 90 4.31 11.58 3.39
N GLU A 91 4.90 11.34 2.24
CA GLU A 91 5.62 12.31 1.44
C GLU A 91 5.22 12.19 -0.03
N TYR A 92 4.80 13.30 -0.64
CA TYR A 92 4.46 13.34 -2.05
C TYR A 92 5.65 13.75 -2.92
N TRP A 93 5.99 12.93 -3.91
CA TRP A 93 7.02 13.19 -4.90
C TRP A 93 6.40 13.72 -6.20
N ALA A 94 6.50 15.03 -6.43
CA ALA A 94 5.82 15.72 -7.54
C ALA A 94 6.43 15.43 -8.90
N ASN A 95 7.77 15.40 -8.99
CA ASN A 95 8.52 15.39 -10.25
C ASN A 95 9.21 14.06 -10.54
N ASP A 96 9.03 13.05 -9.68
CA ASP A 96 9.68 11.75 -9.79
C ASP A 96 8.75 10.62 -9.31
N TYR A 97 9.23 9.40 -9.38
CA TYR A 97 8.51 8.21 -8.93
C TYR A 97 9.40 7.38 -8.01
N PRO A 98 9.13 7.38 -6.71
CA PRO A 98 9.87 6.56 -5.76
C PRO A 98 9.65 5.07 -6.04
N THR A 99 10.71 4.30 -5.86
CA THR A 99 10.74 2.85 -6.02
C THR A 99 10.89 2.16 -4.67
N PRO A 100 10.76 0.83 -4.57
CA PRO A 100 11.08 0.11 -3.34
C PRO A 100 12.51 0.36 -2.82
N ILE A 101 13.48 0.59 -3.72
CA ILE A 101 14.87 0.92 -3.34
C ILE A 101 14.93 2.26 -2.60
N ASP A 102 14.16 3.26 -3.05
CA ASP A 102 14.12 4.58 -2.41
C ASP A 102 13.41 4.52 -1.04
N ALA A 103 12.48 3.59 -0.91
CA ALA A 103 11.71 3.40 0.33
C ALA A 103 12.45 2.58 1.39
N GLU A 104 13.45 1.77 1.01
CA GLU A 104 14.19 0.92 1.93
C GLU A 104 14.86 1.74 3.04
N GLY A 105 14.65 1.33 4.29
CA GLY A 105 15.16 2.03 5.47
C GLY A 105 14.46 3.37 5.79
N ASN A 106 13.50 3.82 4.97
CA ASN A 106 12.78 5.06 5.21
C ASN A 106 11.54 4.83 6.09
N ARG A 107 11.22 5.85 6.89
CA ARG A 107 10.06 5.82 7.79
C ARG A 107 8.77 6.32 7.13
N ASN A 108 8.88 6.99 5.98
CA ASN A 108 7.76 7.55 5.26
C ASN A 108 7.22 6.57 4.21
N ILE A 109 5.95 6.70 3.93
CA ILE A 109 5.34 6.20 2.70
C ILE A 109 5.51 7.29 1.65
N PHE A 110 6.07 6.93 0.51
CA PHE A 110 6.17 7.84 -0.63
C PHE A 110 4.97 7.66 -1.54
N VAL A 111 4.37 8.78 -1.94
CA VAL A 111 3.26 8.82 -2.89
C VAL A 111 3.67 9.64 -4.10
N SER A 112 3.31 9.19 -5.28
CA SER A 112 3.59 9.92 -6.52
C SER A 112 2.57 9.60 -7.61
N ARG A 113 2.75 10.21 -8.78
CA ARG A 113 1.93 9.96 -9.97
C ARG A 113 0.42 10.17 -9.73
N MET A 114 0.07 11.07 -8.83
CA MET A 114 -1.32 11.39 -8.54
C MET A 114 -1.95 12.13 -9.72
N ARG A 115 -3.08 11.62 -10.20
CA ARG A 115 -3.77 12.13 -11.38
C ARG A 115 -5.22 11.67 -11.45
N SER A 116 -6.07 12.42 -12.13
CA SER A 116 -7.43 12.01 -12.45
C SER A 116 -7.46 10.77 -13.35
N GLY A 117 -8.53 10.03 -13.30
CA GLY A 117 -8.80 8.93 -14.23
C GLY A 117 -9.03 9.43 -15.65
N LEU A 118 -8.69 8.59 -16.64
CA LEU A 118 -8.94 8.93 -18.06
C LEU A 118 -10.43 8.94 -18.41
N SER A 119 -11.24 8.15 -17.71
CA SER A 119 -12.67 7.99 -17.99
C SER A 119 -13.57 8.87 -17.12
N SER A 120 -13.07 9.38 -15.99
CA SER A 120 -13.87 10.17 -15.05
C SER A 120 -12.97 10.93 -14.08
N ASN A 121 -13.36 12.17 -13.77
CA ASN A 121 -12.74 12.98 -12.72
C ASN A 121 -13.04 12.48 -11.30
N LYS A 122 -13.96 11.55 -11.14
CA LYS A 122 -14.24 10.86 -9.87
C LYS A 122 -13.20 9.79 -9.53
N ILE A 123 -12.28 9.50 -10.43
CA ILE A 123 -11.23 8.52 -10.23
C ILE A 123 -9.91 9.24 -9.94
N LEU A 124 -9.28 8.88 -8.83
CA LEU A 124 -7.94 9.29 -8.48
C LEU A 124 -6.99 8.10 -8.60
N ASN A 125 -5.98 8.23 -9.43
CA ASN A 125 -4.93 7.23 -9.58
C ASN A 125 -3.65 7.74 -8.93
N PHE A 126 -2.94 6.85 -8.22
CA PHE A 126 -1.65 7.16 -7.63
C PHE A 126 -0.79 5.91 -7.46
N TRP A 127 0.48 6.13 -7.23
CA TRP A 127 1.46 5.14 -6.80
C TRP A 127 1.84 5.42 -5.36
N ALA A 128 1.91 4.38 -4.53
CA ALA A 128 2.42 4.46 -3.17
C ALA A 128 3.43 3.35 -2.92
N VAL A 129 4.52 3.66 -2.20
CA VAL A 129 5.57 2.71 -1.86
C VAL A 129 6.14 3.00 -0.48
N GLY A 130 6.50 1.97 0.25
CA GLY A 130 7.08 2.09 1.58
C GLY A 130 7.85 0.86 2.00
N ASP A 131 8.69 1.02 3.01
CA ASP A 131 9.39 -0.08 3.67
C ASP A 131 8.39 -0.89 4.51
N ASN A 132 8.14 -2.12 4.08
CA ASN A 132 7.19 -3.01 4.74
C ASN A 132 7.67 -3.53 6.09
N LEU A 133 8.98 -3.57 6.34
CA LEU A 133 9.55 -4.00 7.62
C LEU A 133 9.48 -2.88 8.67
N LEU A 134 9.56 -1.63 8.25
CA LEU A 134 9.43 -0.46 9.13
C LEU A 134 7.97 -0.02 9.22
N LYS A 135 7.46 0.68 8.21
CA LYS A 135 6.13 1.30 8.25
C LYS A 135 5.01 0.28 8.29
N GLY A 136 5.16 -0.85 7.60
CA GLY A 136 4.20 -1.94 7.61
C GLY A 136 4.22 -2.82 8.87
N ALA A 137 5.26 -2.72 9.71
CA ALA A 137 5.45 -3.61 10.86
C ALA A 137 5.96 -2.88 12.11
N ALA A 138 7.28 -2.86 12.34
CA ALA A 138 7.88 -2.45 13.61
C ALA A 138 7.60 -0.97 13.95
N LEU A 139 7.79 -0.07 12.99
CA LEU A 139 7.56 1.36 13.21
C LEU A 139 6.08 1.66 13.47
N ASN A 140 5.18 1.01 12.76
CA ASN A 140 3.74 1.18 12.96
C ASN A 140 3.31 0.79 14.38
N ALA A 141 3.82 -0.33 14.90
CA ALA A 141 3.55 -0.75 16.28
C ALA A 141 4.02 0.29 17.30
N VAL A 142 5.22 0.86 17.11
CA VAL A 142 5.76 1.92 17.98
C VAL A 142 4.93 3.19 17.88
N GLN A 143 4.50 3.59 16.68
CA GLN A 143 3.65 4.76 16.47
C GLN A 143 2.28 4.61 17.15
N ILE A 144 1.67 3.42 17.07
CA ILE A 144 0.41 3.10 17.75
C ILE A 144 0.61 3.21 19.28
N ALA A 145 1.65 2.62 19.83
CA ALA A 145 1.94 2.70 21.28
C ALA A 145 2.14 4.15 21.72
N SER A 146 2.89 4.94 20.96
CA SER A 146 3.11 6.37 21.24
C SER A 146 1.80 7.18 21.17
N TYR A 147 0.94 6.88 20.20
CA TYR A 147 -0.36 7.54 20.07
C TYR A 147 -1.27 7.22 21.27
N ILE A 148 -1.33 5.97 21.68
CA ILE A 148 -2.08 5.51 22.85
C ILE A 148 -1.60 6.24 24.11
N GLN A 149 -0.28 6.33 24.31
CA GLN A 149 0.32 7.02 25.45
C GLN A 149 0.02 8.52 25.46
N LYS A 150 0.21 9.20 24.32
CA LYS A 150 -0.04 10.64 24.20
C LYS A 150 -1.49 11.04 24.44
N ASN A 151 -2.43 10.17 24.08
CA ASN A 151 -3.86 10.45 24.19
C ASN A 151 -4.52 9.81 25.42
N ASP A 152 -3.74 9.21 26.30
CA ASP A 152 -4.20 8.62 27.58
C ASP A 152 -5.38 7.63 27.44
N ILE A 153 -5.35 6.83 26.35
CA ILE A 153 -6.49 6.01 25.92
C ILE A 153 -6.83 4.91 26.95
N TYR A 154 -5.86 4.48 27.77
CA TYR A 154 -6.04 3.41 28.76
C TYR A 154 -6.08 3.88 30.21
N SER A 155 -6.05 5.18 30.49
CA SER A 155 -6.11 5.73 31.86
C SER A 155 -7.55 5.90 32.37
N ARG A 156 -8.47 5.04 31.95
CA ARG A 156 -9.85 4.99 32.43
C ARG A 156 -10.12 3.73 33.22
#